data_545896dd47e6d66dbcccd4ee846a30ca
#
_entry.id   545896dd47e6d66dbcccd4ee846a30ca
#
_cell.length_a   1.000
_cell.length_b   1.000
_cell.length_c   1.000
_cell.angle_alpha   90.00
_cell.angle_beta   90.00
_cell.angle_gamma   90.00
#
_symmetry.space_group_name_H-M   'P 1'
#
loop_
_entity.id
_entity.type
_entity.pdbx_description
1 polymer ?
#
loop_
_entity_poly.entity_id
_entity_poly.type
_entity_poly.pdbx_seq_one_letter_code
_entity_poly.pdbx_strand_id
1 'polypeptide(L)'
;MSFKIRPELKIIEGQNFTPGKAEIIVGKGANDQYESLDIGDQIKVRDTLVTVVGIFATGGDVHESEIWADLAGAQGFFRRENSASIAIAQMESSSVITEFGVALELDPRLELRVQGEADFYSQQSSGASGVIEIFGYVVATIMAIGAVFAALNTMYSAVSTRLVEIGTLRAVGFQGGSVLFALMIESMVL
;
A
#
# COMPACT_ATOMS: atom_id res chain seq x y z
N MET A 1 22.15 15.13 -10.31
CA MET A 1 20.99 15.95 -10.74
C MET A 1 19.75 15.63 -9.91
N SER A 2 19.55 14.40 -9.50
CA SER A 2 18.42 13.90 -8.70
C SER A 2 18.22 14.64 -7.36
N PHE A 3 19.29 14.95 -6.63
CA PHE A 3 19.22 15.69 -5.36
C PHE A 3 18.69 17.13 -5.48
N LYS A 4 18.67 17.71 -6.69
CA LYS A 4 18.05 19.03 -6.92
C LYS A 4 16.55 18.95 -7.09
N ILE A 5 16.07 17.82 -7.58
CA ILE A 5 14.64 17.56 -7.81
C ILE A 5 13.99 17.07 -6.51
N ARG A 6 14.76 16.39 -5.66
CA ARG A 6 14.32 15.83 -4.37
C ARG A 6 15.18 16.34 -3.22
N PRO A 7 14.93 17.55 -2.74
CA PRO A 7 15.69 18.16 -1.64
C PRO A 7 15.49 17.46 -0.29
N GLU A 8 14.42 16.67 -0.14
CA GLU A 8 14.12 15.83 1.02
C GLU A 8 15.09 14.66 1.17
N LEU A 9 15.73 14.21 0.08
CA LEU A 9 16.67 13.11 0.11
C LEU A 9 17.98 13.53 0.78
N LYS A 10 18.31 12.84 1.86
CA LYS A 10 19.56 13.06 2.62
C LYS A 10 20.31 11.75 2.76
N ILE A 11 21.60 11.77 2.47
CA ILE A 11 22.49 10.66 2.78
C ILE A 11 22.71 10.68 4.30
N ILE A 12 22.29 9.60 4.96
CA ILE A 12 22.41 9.44 6.41
C ILE A 12 23.66 8.67 6.81
N GLU A 13 24.14 7.78 5.94
CA GLU A 13 25.38 7.01 6.15
C GLU A 13 26.15 6.86 4.84
N GLY A 14 27.48 6.81 4.94
CA GLY A 14 28.35 6.65 3.77
C GLY A 14 28.46 7.90 2.90
N GLN A 15 28.50 7.70 1.60
CA GLN A 15 28.66 8.77 0.61
C GLN A 15 27.78 8.54 -0.62
N ASN A 16 27.66 9.57 -1.47
CA ASN A 16 26.97 9.43 -2.74
C ASN A 16 27.77 8.58 -3.73
N PHE A 17 27.07 7.91 -4.66
CA PHE A 17 27.71 7.20 -5.75
C PHE A 17 28.51 8.15 -6.67
N THR A 18 29.62 7.66 -7.19
CA THR A 18 30.45 8.37 -8.17
C THR A 18 29.94 8.05 -9.59
N PRO A 19 29.61 9.07 -10.41
CA PRO A 19 29.20 8.84 -11.79
C PRO A 19 30.23 7.99 -12.56
N GLY A 20 29.75 7.01 -13.32
CA GLY A 20 30.56 6.11 -14.12
C GLY A 20 31.19 4.93 -13.36
N LYS A 21 30.96 4.82 -12.05
CA LYS A 21 31.36 3.63 -11.28
C LYS A 21 30.17 2.71 -11.02
N ALA A 22 30.46 1.44 -10.74
CA ALA A 22 29.47 0.45 -10.31
C ALA A 22 29.14 0.62 -8.82
N GLU A 23 28.66 1.79 -8.45
CA GLU A 23 28.30 2.20 -7.10
C GLU A 23 26.81 2.51 -7.03
N ILE A 24 26.18 2.18 -5.89
CA ILE A 24 24.79 2.45 -5.61
C ILE A 24 24.61 3.04 -4.22
N ILE A 25 23.52 3.79 -4.04
CA ILE A 25 23.02 4.15 -2.71
C ILE A 25 21.64 3.52 -2.50
N VAL A 26 21.35 3.16 -1.28
CA VAL A 26 20.17 2.37 -0.90
C VAL A 26 19.30 3.21 0.04
N GLY A 27 18.01 3.20 -0.17
CA GLY A 27 17.09 3.82 0.76
C GLY A 27 17.03 3.05 2.08
N LYS A 28 16.81 3.77 3.19
CA LYS A 28 16.79 3.19 4.53
C LYS A 28 15.78 2.06 4.65
N GLY A 29 14.58 2.21 4.07
CA GLY A 29 13.55 1.18 4.09
C GLY A 29 13.95 -0.10 3.35
N ALA A 30 14.70 0.02 2.23
CA ALA A 30 15.23 -1.14 1.52
C ALA A 30 16.37 -1.80 2.32
N ASN A 31 17.26 -1.02 2.96
CA ASN A 31 18.31 -1.54 3.81
C ASN A 31 17.76 -2.29 5.03
N ASP A 32 16.71 -1.75 5.69
CA ASP A 32 16.06 -2.39 6.84
C ASP A 32 15.32 -3.70 6.46
N GLN A 33 14.85 -3.80 5.20
CA GLN A 33 14.03 -4.92 4.75
C GLN A 33 14.84 -6.08 4.15
N TYR A 34 15.97 -5.81 3.51
CA TYR A 34 16.74 -6.79 2.77
C TYR A 34 18.14 -6.95 3.38
N GLU A 35 18.55 -8.17 3.59
CA GLU A 35 19.94 -8.51 3.97
C GLU A 35 20.91 -8.20 2.81
N SER A 36 22.17 -7.93 3.13
CA SER A 36 23.25 -7.66 2.16
C SER A 36 23.10 -6.35 1.37
N LEU A 37 22.51 -5.33 1.98
CA LEU A 37 22.46 -3.97 1.46
C LEU A 37 23.19 -2.96 2.36
N ASP A 38 24.07 -3.45 3.24
CA ASP A 38 24.89 -2.61 4.09
C ASP A 38 26.03 -1.95 3.30
N ILE A 39 26.58 -0.86 3.84
CA ILE A 39 27.68 -0.15 3.21
C ILE A 39 28.89 -1.07 3.05
N GLY A 40 29.39 -1.17 1.83
CA GLY A 40 30.50 -2.04 1.44
C GLY A 40 30.06 -3.38 0.86
N ASP A 41 28.79 -3.75 0.99
CA ASP A 41 28.27 -4.95 0.39
C ASP A 41 28.28 -4.87 -1.14
N GLN A 42 28.42 -6.05 -1.76
CA GLN A 42 28.40 -6.18 -3.21
C GLN A 42 27.20 -7.03 -3.63
N ILE A 43 26.33 -6.44 -4.41
CA ILE A 43 25.21 -7.14 -5.01
C ILE A 43 25.45 -7.39 -6.49
N LYS A 44 25.02 -8.56 -6.95
CA LYS A 44 25.13 -8.93 -8.36
C LYS A 44 23.88 -8.51 -9.10
N VAL A 45 24.01 -7.49 -9.95
CA VAL A 45 22.97 -7.07 -10.87
C VAL A 45 23.30 -7.65 -12.24
N ARG A 46 22.61 -8.72 -12.62
CA ARG A 46 22.91 -9.55 -13.81
C ARG A 46 24.36 -10.05 -13.80
N ASP A 47 25.20 -9.47 -14.64
CA ASP A 47 26.62 -9.87 -14.81
C ASP A 47 27.58 -8.88 -14.14
N THR A 48 27.09 -7.82 -13.51
CA THR A 48 27.89 -6.76 -12.90
C THR A 48 27.75 -6.80 -11.39
N LEU A 49 28.87 -6.72 -10.69
CA LEU A 49 28.90 -6.49 -9.23
C LEU A 49 28.83 -4.99 -8.98
N VAL A 50 27.87 -4.55 -8.21
CA VAL A 50 27.71 -3.15 -7.77
C VAL A 50 27.91 -3.07 -6.27
N THR A 51 28.55 -2.00 -5.81
CA THR A 51 28.89 -1.80 -4.39
C THR A 51 27.97 -0.77 -3.77
N VAL A 52 27.41 -1.08 -2.60
CA VAL A 52 26.67 -0.13 -1.78
C VAL A 52 27.65 0.84 -1.14
N VAL A 53 27.53 2.14 -1.44
CA VAL A 53 28.44 3.16 -0.91
C VAL A 53 27.76 4.13 0.05
N GLY A 54 26.45 4.12 0.15
CA GLY A 54 25.72 4.97 1.07
C GLY A 54 24.26 4.58 1.25
N ILE A 55 23.69 5.05 2.35
CA ILE A 55 22.30 4.88 2.71
C ILE A 55 21.65 6.27 2.75
N PHE A 56 20.47 6.40 2.17
CA PHE A 56 19.71 7.65 2.18
C PHE A 56 18.35 7.50 2.87
N ALA A 57 17.82 8.61 3.37
CA ALA A 57 16.48 8.70 3.92
C ALA A 57 15.75 9.92 3.34
N THR A 58 14.42 9.83 3.30
CA THR A 58 13.53 10.88 2.78
C THR A 58 12.44 11.26 3.80
N GLY A 59 12.48 10.66 5.01
CA GLY A 59 11.49 10.91 6.07
C GLY A 59 10.36 9.88 6.14
N GLY A 60 10.60 8.67 5.62
CA GLY A 60 9.66 7.54 5.73
C GLY A 60 8.68 7.43 4.55
N ASP A 61 9.00 8.00 3.41
CA ASP A 61 8.19 7.87 2.20
C ASP A 61 8.57 6.64 1.34
N VAL A 62 7.86 6.46 0.23
CA VAL A 62 8.04 5.32 -0.68
C VAL A 62 9.44 5.24 -1.30
N HIS A 63 10.16 6.37 -1.36
CA HIS A 63 11.50 6.42 -1.95
C HIS A 63 12.55 5.74 -1.09
N GLU A 64 12.29 5.58 0.22
CA GLU A 64 13.20 4.81 1.08
C GLU A 64 13.27 3.32 0.73
N SER A 65 12.37 2.83 -0.12
CA SER A 65 12.41 1.47 -0.67
C SER A 65 13.15 1.37 -2.02
N GLU A 66 13.73 2.47 -2.50
CA GLU A 66 14.42 2.53 -3.80
C GLU A 66 15.94 2.33 -3.65
N ILE A 67 16.55 1.90 -4.76
CA ILE A 67 18.02 1.84 -4.92
C ILE A 67 18.38 2.81 -6.04
N TRP A 68 19.34 3.69 -5.79
CA TRP A 68 19.75 4.70 -6.75
C TRP A 68 21.17 4.49 -7.23
N ALA A 69 21.38 4.70 -8.53
CA ALA A 69 22.65 4.59 -9.21
C ALA A 69 22.81 5.74 -10.22
N ASP A 70 24.01 5.89 -10.77
CA ASP A 70 24.20 6.70 -11.95
C ASP A 70 23.41 6.15 -13.15
N LEU A 71 22.76 7.03 -13.91
CA LEU A 71 21.88 6.62 -15.02
C LEU A 71 22.64 5.79 -16.06
N ALA A 72 23.84 6.23 -16.47
CA ALA A 72 24.64 5.51 -17.45
C ALA A 72 25.10 4.15 -16.89
N GLY A 73 25.46 4.10 -15.60
CA GLY A 73 25.77 2.87 -14.89
C GLY A 73 24.59 1.91 -14.88
N ALA A 74 23.40 2.38 -14.46
CA ALA A 74 22.18 1.58 -14.41
C ALA A 74 21.80 1.05 -15.80
N GLN A 75 21.86 1.88 -16.83
CA GLN A 75 21.62 1.46 -18.21
C GLN A 75 22.58 0.34 -18.66
N GLY A 76 23.86 0.45 -18.29
CA GLY A 76 24.87 -0.60 -18.56
C GLY A 76 24.57 -1.89 -17.78
N PHE A 77 24.27 -1.83 -16.47
CA PHE A 77 23.96 -3.01 -15.65
C PHE A 77 22.74 -3.78 -16.19
N PHE A 78 21.72 -3.05 -16.65
CA PHE A 78 20.50 -3.66 -17.20
C PHE A 78 20.55 -3.92 -18.70
N ARG A 79 21.65 -3.57 -19.40
CA ARG A 79 21.78 -3.64 -20.88
C ARG A 79 20.64 -2.92 -21.60
N ARG A 80 20.29 -1.73 -21.11
CA ARG A 80 19.21 -0.89 -21.65
C ARG A 80 19.74 0.50 -22.02
N GLU A 81 20.75 0.50 -22.88
CA GLU A 81 21.37 1.74 -23.35
C GLU A 81 20.35 2.67 -23.98
N ASN A 82 20.49 3.96 -23.74
CA ASN A 82 19.63 5.02 -24.27
C ASN A 82 18.13 4.85 -23.99
N SER A 83 17.76 4.11 -22.95
CA SER A 83 16.36 3.96 -22.57
C SER A 83 16.14 4.37 -21.10
N ALA A 84 15.01 5.02 -20.85
CA ALA A 84 14.51 5.32 -19.51
C ALA A 84 13.02 4.94 -19.47
N SER A 85 12.58 4.38 -18.36
CA SER A 85 11.17 4.00 -18.19
C SER A 85 10.32 5.18 -17.72
N ILE A 86 10.91 6.06 -16.89
CA ILE A 86 10.27 7.21 -16.29
C ILE A 86 11.27 8.37 -16.29
N ALA A 87 10.79 9.56 -16.61
CA ALA A 87 11.53 10.81 -16.40
C ALA A 87 10.74 11.70 -15.45
N ILE A 88 11.40 12.19 -14.40
CA ILE A 88 10.81 13.09 -13.41
C ILE A 88 11.34 14.50 -13.66
N ALA A 89 10.43 15.45 -13.76
CA ALA A 89 10.74 16.86 -13.98
C ALA A 89 9.98 17.72 -12.97
N GLN A 90 10.67 18.71 -12.42
CA GLN A 90 10.04 19.71 -11.58
C GLN A 90 9.51 20.86 -12.46
N MET A 91 8.23 21.14 -12.35
CA MET A 91 7.58 22.22 -13.08
C MET A 91 7.32 23.42 -12.16
N GLU A 92 7.30 24.61 -12.73
CA GLU A 92 7.05 25.85 -11.98
C GLU A 92 5.60 25.97 -11.50
N SER A 93 4.66 25.35 -12.19
CA SER A 93 3.24 25.39 -11.87
C SER A 93 2.49 24.19 -12.42
N SER A 94 1.38 23.82 -11.78
CA SER A 94 0.51 22.71 -12.22
C SER A 94 -0.15 22.96 -13.58
N SER A 95 -0.37 24.22 -14.00
CA SER A 95 -0.93 24.53 -15.32
C SER A 95 0.02 24.15 -16.45
N VAL A 96 1.33 24.22 -16.22
CA VAL A 96 2.37 23.84 -17.18
C VAL A 96 2.36 22.33 -17.43
N ILE A 97 1.96 21.51 -16.46
CA ILE A 97 1.89 20.06 -16.62
C ILE A 97 0.90 19.69 -17.71
N THR A 98 -0.26 20.32 -17.73
CA THR A 98 -1.31 20.04 -18.74
C THR A 98 -0.87 20.48 -20.13
N GLU A 99 -0.31 21.67 -20.25
CA GLU A 99 0.18 22.22 -21.53
C GLU A 99 1.32 21.36 -22.09
N PHE A 100 2.27 21.00 -21.25
CA PHE A 100 3.39 20.14 -21.60
C PHE A 100 2.92 18.72 -22.00
N GLY A 101 1.92 18.17 -21.28
CA GLY A 101 1.30 16.89 -21.58
C GLY A 101 0.70 16.87 -22.99
N VAL A 102 -0.11 17.87 -23.32
CA VAL A 102 -0.71 18.02 -24.66
C VAL A 102 0.37 18.14 -25.75
N ALA A 103 1.43 18.92 -25.49
CA ALA A 103 2.51 19.08 -26.47
C ALA A 103 3.27 17.77 -26.73
N LEU A 104 3.46 16.93 -25.72
CA LEU A 104 4.11 15.61 -25.86
C LEU A 104 3.19 14.57 -26.51
N GLU A 105 1.90 14.57 -26.19
CA GLU A 105 0.92 13.66 -26.81
C GLU A 105 0.71 13.93 -28.30
N LEU A 106 0.95 15.17 -28.74
CA LEU A 106 0.88 15.55 -30.16
C LEU A 106 2.11 15.12 -30.99
N ASP A 107 3.22 14.72 -30.36
CA ASP A 107 4.39 14.22 -31.09
C ASP A 107 4.27 12.70 -31.32
N PRO A 108 3.98 12.25 -32.56
CA PRO A 108 3.75 10.82 -32.82
C PRO A 108 5.01 9.94 -32.68
N ARG A 109 6.16 10.56 -32.42
CA ARG A 109 7.42 9.84 -32.17
C ARG A 109 7.59 9.47 -30.69
N LEU A 110 6.78 10.05 -29.81
CA LEU A 110 6.88 9.91 -28.38
C LEU A 110 5.60 9.26 -27.85
N GLU A 111 5.71 8.02 -27.40
CA GLU A 111 4.65 7.33 -26.68
C GLU A 111 4.78 7.61 -25.16
N LEU A 112 4.68 8.90 -24.78
CA LEU A 112 4.84 9.34 -23.42
C LEU A 112 3.50 9.78 -22.82
N ARG A 113 3.30 9.44 -21.53
CA ARG A 113 2.21 9.96 -20.73
C ARG A 113 2.77 10.92 -19.68
N VAL A 114 2.25 12.13 -19.64
CA VAL A 114 2.58 13.09 -18.58
C VAL A 114 1.49 13.03 -17.51
N GLN A 115 1.90 12.88 -16.27
CA GLN A 115 0.98 12.86 -15.13
C GLN A 115 1.68 13.41 -13.88
N GLY A 116 0.89 13.91 -12.94
CA GLY A 116 1.40 14.33 -11.64
C GLY A 116 1.96 13.14 -10.84
N GLU A 117 3.00 13.39 -10.06
CA GLU A 117 3.63 12.33 -9.26
C GLU A 117 2.65 11.69 -8.27
N ALA A 118 1.82 12.49 -7.61
CA ALA A 118 0.79 11.98 -6.70
C ALA A 118 -0.22 11.07 -7.40
N ASP A 119 -0.63 11.42 -8.63
CA ASP A 119 -1.55 10.60 -9.42
C ASP A 119 -0.91 9.29 -9.86
N PHE A 120 0.39 9.32 -10.21
CA PHE A 120 1.14 8.12 -10.55
C PHE A 120 1.15 7.11 -9.40
N TYR A 121 1.53 7.54 -8.19
CA TYR A 121 1.58 6.65 -7.03
C TYR A 121 0.18 6.23 -6.56
N SER A 122 -0.84 7.09 -6.67
CA SER A 122 -2.21 6.73 -6.33
C SER A 122 -2.77 5.65 -7.27
N GLN A 123 -2.49 5.72 -8.56
CA GLN A 123 -2.89 4.70 -9.53
C GLN A 123 -2.17 3.37 -9.28
N GLN A 124 -0.89 3.40 -8.94
CA GLN A 124 -0.13 2.20 -8.62
C GLN A 124 -0.64 1.50 -7.36
N SER A 125 -1.04 2.27 -6.34
CA SER A 125 -1.58 1.72 -5.09
C SER A 125 -3.04 1.26 -5.21
N SER A 126 -3.84 1.83 -6.11
CA SER A 126 -5.25 1.51 -6.27
C SER A 126 -5.50 0.07 -6.68
N GLY A 127 -4.62 -0.52 -7.47
CA GLY A 127 -4.70 -1.93 -7.86
C GLY A 127 -4.59 -2.89 -6.67
N ALA A 128 -3.68 -2.63 -5.74
CA ALA A 128 -3.54 -3.42 -4.52
C ALA A 128 -4.70 -3.18 -3.54
N SER A 129 -5.17 -1.94 -3.44
CA SER A 129 -6.30 -1.57 -2.58
C SER A 129 -7.59 -2.28 -2.98
N GLY A 130 -7.89 -2.42 -4.27
CA GLY A 130 -9.08 -3.12 -4.76
C GLY A 130 -9.11 -4.61 -4.37
N VAL A 131 -7.97 -5.27 -4.38
CA VAL A 131 -7.86 -6.67 -3.93
C VAL A 131 -8.14 -6.77 -2.42
N ILE A 132 -7.55 -5.89 -1.61
CA ILE A 132 -7.77 -5.85 -0.16
C ILE A 132 -9.24 -5.56 0.16
N GLU A 133 -9.87 -4.67 -0.57
CA GLU A 133 -11.28 -4.32 -0.38
C GLU A 133 -12.21 -5.51 -0.65
N ILE A 134 -12.00 -6.25 -1.74
CA ILE A 134 -12.77 -7.46 -2.07
C ILE A 134 -12.60 -8.51 -0.96
N PHE A 135 -11.38 -8.79 -0.52
CA PHE A 135 -11.13 -9.72 0.58
C PHE A 135 -11.79 -9.25 1.88
N GLY A 136 -11.75 -7.95 2.17
CA GLY A 136 -12.41 -7.35 3.32
C GLY A 136 -13.92 -7.61 3.32
N TYR A 137 -14.59 -7.40 2.20
CA TYR A 137 -16.03 -7.69 2.07
C TYR A 137 -16.36 -9.17 2.21
N VAL A 138 -15.57 -10.06 1.65
CA VAL A 138 -15.78 -11.52 1.78
C VAL A 138 -15.66 -11.94 3.25
N VAL A 139 -14.61 -11.53 3.93
CA VAL A 139 -14.40 -11.84 5.35
C VAL A 139 -15.51 -11.24 6.22
N ALA A 140 -15.86 -9.97 6.01
CA ALA A 140 -16.94 -9.32 6.75
C ALA A 140 -18.28 -10.04 6.56
N THR A 141 -18.59 -10.50 5.36
CA THR A 141 -19.82 -11.26 5.09
C THR A 141 -19.83 -12.59 5.83
N ILE A 142 -18.73 -13.34 5.79
CA ILE A 142 -18.63 -14.62 6.52
C ILE A 142 -18.76 -14.40 8.03
N MET A 143 -18.11 -13.37 8.57
CA MET A 143 -18.21 -13.00 9.99
C MET A 143 -19.64 -12.60 10.38
N ALA A 144 -20.34 -11.82 9.54
CA ALA A 144 -21.71 -11.43 9.78
C ALA A 144 -22.66 -12.63 9.84
N ILE A 145 -22.52 -13.58 8.92
CA ILE A 145 -23.29 -14.83 8.93
C ILE A 145 -22.98 -15.63 10.21
N GLY A 146 -21.70 -15.79 10.58
CA GLY A 146 -21.29 -16.45 11.81
C GLY A 146 -21.88 -15.81 13.06
N ALA A 147 -21.90 -14.49 13.14
CA ALA A 147 -22.47 -13.73 14.25
C ALA A 147 -23.98 -13.98 14.38
N VAL A 148 -24.71 -14.03 13.24
CA VAL A 148 -26.14 -14.37 13.23
C VAL A 148 -26.39 -15.77 13.78
N PHE A 149 -25.62 -16.77 13.33
CA PHE A 149 -25.73 -18.13 13.86
C PHE A 149 -25.41 -18.23 15.36
N ALA A 150 -24.37 -17.52 15.82
CA ALA A 150 -24.03 -17.47 17.24
C ALA A 150 -25.15 -16.84 18.07
N ALA A 151 -25.72 -15.72 17.61
CA ALA A 151 -26.84 -15.07 18.26
C ALA A 151 -28.08 -15.97 18.31
N LEU A 152 -28.41 -16.65 17.22
CA LEU A 152 -29.52 -17.61 17.17
C LEU A 152 -29.32 -18.76 18.16
N ASN A 153 -28.12 -19.33 18.26
CA ASN A 153 -27.80 -20.40 19.17
C ASN A 153 -27.93 -19.95 20.64
N THR A 154 -27.45 -18.74 20.95
CA THR A 154 -27.60 -18.15 22.29
C THR A 154 -29.05 -17.90 22.65
N MET A 155 -29.83 -17.32 21.72
CA MET A 155 -31.26 -17.12 21.92
C MET A 155 -32.04 -18.43 22.09
N TYR A 156 -31.71 -19.44 21.27
CA TYR A 156 -32.32 -20.75 21.39
C TYR A 156 -32.08 -21.38 22.78
N SER A 157 -30.85 -21.30 23.27
CA SER A 157 -30.48 -21.77 24.60
C SER A 157 -31.25 -21.01 25.69
N ALA A 158 -31.30 -19.66 25.61
CA ALA A 158 -32.00 -18.83 26.58
C ALA A 158 -33.51 -19.13 26.63
N VAL A 159 -34.14 -19.30 25.47
CA VAL A 159 -35.58 -19.67 25.40
C VAL A 159 -35.80 -21.08 25.92
N SER A 160 -34.93 -22.02 25.62
CA SER A 160 -35.06 -23.42 26.03
C SER A 160 -34.99 -23.58 27.57
N THR A 161 -34.18 -22.81 28.27
CA THR A 161 -34.06 -22.82 29.73
C THR A 161 -35.30 -22.23 30.40
N ARG A 162 -36.08 -21.40 29.76
CA ARG A 162 -37.26 -20.68 30.30
C ARG A 162 -38.62 -21.13 29.69
N LEU A 163 -38.66 -22.29 29.06
CA LEU A 163 -39.88 -22.80 28.39
C LEU A 163 -41.08 -22.89 29.34
N VAL A 164 -40.88 -23.26 30.60
CA VAL A 164 -41.96 -23.36 31.59
C VAL A 164 -42.55 -21.99 31.96
N GLU A 165 -41.68 -20.99 32.10
CA GLU A 165 -42.08 -19.60 32.42
C GLU A 165 -42.84 -18.99 31.21
N ILE A 166 -42.35 -19.19 30.02
CA ILE A 166 -42.99 -18.75 28.76
C ILE A 166 -44.36 -19.44 28.60
N GLY A 167 -44.42 -20.73 28.90
CA GLY A 167 -45.67 -21.51 28.86
C GLY A 167 -46.70 -21.00 29.82
N THR A 168 -46.34 -20.66 31.05
CA THR A 168 -47.27 -20.09 32.06
C THR A 168 -47.77 -18.70 31.65
N LEU A 169 -46.90 -17.83 31.11
CA LEU A 169 -47.33 -16.52 30.63
C LEU A 169 -48.33 -16.64 29.45
N ARG A 170 -48.12 -17.59 28.54
CA ARG A 170 -49.05 -17.87 27.47
C ARG A 170 -50.38 -18.47 27.93
N ALA A 171 -50.34 -19.31 28.96
CA ALA A 171 -51.59 -19.89 29.54
C ALA A 171 -52.44 -18.83 30.25
N VAL A 172 -51.85 -17.78 30.80
CA VAL A 172 -52.53 -16.62 31.39
C VAL A 172 -53.05 -15.64 30.30
N GLY A 173 -52.71 -15.82 29.01
CA GLY A 173 -53.31 -15.07 27.93
C GLY A 173 -52.35 -14.02 27.29
N PHE A 174 -51.09 -13.97 27.65
CA PHE A 174 -50.15 -13.07 27.00
C PHE A 174 -49.84 -13.53 25.55
N GLN A 175 -49.86 -12.57 24.62
CA GLN A 175 -49.54 -12.85 23.23
C GLN A 175 -48.03 -13.16 23.07
N GLY A 176 -47.69 -14.10 22.15
CA GLY A 176 -46.31 -14.52 21.93
C GLY A 176 -45.34 -13.37 21.56
N GLY A 177 -45.83 -12.35 20.86
CA GLY A 177 -45.04 -11.16 20.52
C GLY A 177 -44.60 -10.33 21.75
N SER A 178 -45.51 -10.16 22.72
CA SER A 178 -45.20 -9.42 23.97
C SER A 178 -44.16 -10.14 24.83
N VAL A 179 -44.22 -11.47 24.88
CA VAL A 179 -43.29 -12.31 25.60
C VAL A 179 -41.93 -12.27 24.92
N LEU A 180 -41.88 -12.33 23.60
CA LEU A 180 -40.64 -12.22 22.82
C LEU A 180 -39.96 -10.86 23.03
N PHE A 181 -40.75 -9.78 22.99
CA PHE A 181 -40.26 -8.43 23.17
C PHE A 181 -39.66 -8.22 24.59
N ALA A 182 -40.32 -8.76 25.61
CA ALA A 182 -39.79 -8.72 26.98
C ALA A 182 -38.44 -9.47 27.11
N LEU A 183 -38.32 -10.64 26.51
CA LEU A 183 -37.08 -11.42 26.47
C LEU A 183 -35.96 -10.70 25.71
N MET A 184 -36.28 -10.00 24.62
CA MET A 184 -35.30 -9.21 23.87
C MET A 184 -34.78 -8.04 24.70
N ILE A 185 -35.65 -7.32 25.43
CA ILE A 185 -35.22 -6.23 26.32
C ILE A 185 -34.34 -6.77 27.45
N GLU A 186 -34.72 -7.86 28.08
CA GLU A 186 -33.96 -8.50 29.15
C GLU A 186 -32.54 -8.90 28.66
N SER A 187 -32.44 -9.50 27.48
CA SER A 187 -31.14 -9.90 26.89
C SER A 187 -30.26 -8.71 26.46
N MET A 188 -30.84 -7.51 26.38
CA MET A 188 -30.12 -6.29 26.00
C MET A 188 -29.58 -5.54 27.24
N VAL A 189 -30.12 -5.84 28.45
CA VAL A 189 -29.74 -5.23 29.72
C VAL A 189 -28.71 -6.08 30.48
N LEU A 190 -28.63 -7.37 30.18
CA LEU A 190 -27.64 -8.33 30.70
C LEU A 190 -26.35 -8.34 29.87
#